data_58eb96ea0b750097d3581a7f05b8f1eb
#
_entry.id   58eb96ea0b750097d3581a7f05b8f1eb
#
_cell.length_a   1.000
_cell.length_b   1.000
_cell.length_c   1.000
_cell.angle_alpha   90.00
_cell.angle_beta   90.00
_cell.angle_gamma   90.00
#
_symmetry.space_group_name_H-M   'P 1'
#
loop_
_entity.id
_entity.type
_entity.pdbx_description
1 polymer ?
#
loop_
_entity_poly.entity_id
_entity_poly.type
_entity_poly.pdbx_seq_one_letter_code
_entity_poly.pdbx_strand_id
1 'polypeptide(L)'
;AVWVVIWQCHASLPYQVPMQLFGLKQQDDMISICTGVQQLTPPDAVFIQPFENTELKYYAQRSSYVEFKANVRNRAYVCQWADRIKQVYGVGAGMEVNGFALQQLADDKFYTLTLTELETLKANGVTHILTRKGKVPALGTFVTGNNSYEVYKL
;
A
#
# COMPACT_ATOMS: atom_id res chain seq x y z
N ALA A 1 41.99 -18.07 -5.32
CA ALA A 1 42.34 -17.19 -4.18
C ALA A 1 41.28 -16.14 -3.90
N VAL A 2 40.67 -15.53 -4.95
CA VAL A 2 39.66 -14.47 -4.79
C VAL A 2 38.35 -15.00 -4.14
N TRP A 3 37.94 -16.21 -4.43
CA TRP A 3 36.75 -16.84 -3.86
C TRP A 3 36.82 -17.13 -2.35
N VAL A 4 38.02 -17.44 -1.85
CA VAL A 4 38.22 -17.69 -0.41
C VAL A 4 38.12 -16.39 0.39
N VAL A 5 38.58 -15.26 -0.17
CA VAL A 5 38.52 -13.96 0.49
C VAL A 5 37.07 -13.46 0.58
N ILE A 6 36.26 -13.65 -0.47
CA ILE A 6 34.85 -13.29 -0.48
C ILE A 6 34.07 -14.14 0.55
N TRP A 7 34.39 -15.42 0.68
CA TRP A 7 33.74 -16.30 1.65
C TRP A 7 34.10 -15.99 3.09
N GLN A 8 35.37 -15.60 3.34
CA GLN A 8 35.82 -15.14 4.67
C GLN A 8 35.21 -13.77 5.04
N CYS A 9 35.02 -12.86 4.09
CA CYS A 9 34.32 -11.61 4.36
C CYS A 9 32.84 -11.81 4.65
N HIS A 10 32.20 -12.82 4.06
CA HIS A 10 30.82 -13.18 4.38
C HIS A 10 30.67 -13.84 5.76
N ALA A 11 31.68 -14.57 6.21
CA ALA A 11 31.66 -15.25 7.52
C ALA A 11 32.01 -14.32 8.70
N SER A 12 32.63 -13.17 8.44
CA SER A 12 33.07 -12.21 9.46
C SER A 12 32.19 -10.96 9.60
N LEU A 13 31.23 -10.76 8.71
CA LEU A 13 30.17 -9.78 8.94
C LEU A 13 29.24 -10.38 9.99
N PRO A 14 29.07 -9.71 11.16
CA PRO A 14 28.04 -10.14 12.09
C PRO A 14 26.71 -10.01 11.34
N TYR A 15 26.13 -11.14 10.98
CA TYR A 15 24.80 -11.24 10.33
C TYR A 15 23.66 -10.72 11.21
N GLN A 16 24.01 -10.00 12.23
CA GLN A 16 23.16 -9.22 13.12
C GLN A 16 23.32 -7.71 12.95
N VAL A 17 23.70 -7.24 11.77
CA VAL A 17 23.28 -5.89 11.40
C VAL A 17 21.77 -5.96 11.38
N PRO A 18 21.09 -5.32 12.35
CA PRO A 18 19.68 -5.57 12.50
C PRO A 18 19.03 -5.19 11.17
N MET A 19 18.36 -6.13 10.54
CA MET A 19 17.48 -5.91 9.37
C MET A 19 16.52 -4.74 9.61
N GLN A 20 16.31 -4.37 10.86
CA GLN A 20 15.64 -3.17 11.34
C GLN A 20 16.22 -1.85 10.80
N LEU A 21 17.51 -1.78 10.49
CA LEU A 21 18.15 -0.58 9.92
C LEU A 21 17.75 -0.30 8.46
N PHE A 22 17.19 -1.27 7.76
CA PHE A 22 16.81 -1.14 6.34
C PHE A 22 15.29 -1.24 6.08
N GLY A 23 14.45 -1.03 7.07
CA GLY A 23 13.00 -1.08 6.90
C GLY A 23 12.43 -2.49 6.70
N LEU A 24 13.22 -3.55 6.88
CA LEU A 24 12.82 -4.94 6.65
C LEU A 24 11.76 -5.41 7.65
N LYS A 25 11.73 -4.85 8.84
CA LYS A 25 10.65 -5.11 9.82
C LYS A 25 9.28 -4.64 9.29
N GLN A 26 9.25 -3.54 8.57
CA GLN A 26 8.01 -3.03 7.96
C GLN A 26 7.55 -3.95 6.82
N GLN A 27 8.47 -4.58 6.10
CA GLN A 27 8.15 -5.57 5.07
C GLN A 27 7.56 -6.85 5.69
N ASP A 28 8.10 -7.32 6.82
CA ASP A 28 7.56 -8.48 7.54
C ASP A 28 6.13 -8.21 8.05
N ASP A 29 5.88 -7.03 8.58
CA ASP A 29 4.55 -6.60 9.02
C ASP A 29 3.58 -6.52 7.83
N MET A 30 4.03 -6.05 6.65
CA MET A 30 3.21 -6.01 5.44
C MET A 30 2.86 -7.41 4.95
N ILE A 31 3.78 -8.35 4.93
CA ILE A 31 3.51 -9.76 4.56
C ILE A 31 2.55 -10.39 5.56
N SER A 32 2.75 -10.13 6.85
CA SER A 32 1.87 -10.64 7.91
C SER A 32 0.44 -10.13 7.76
N ILE A 33 0.23 -8.84 7.54
CA ILE A 33 -1.12 -8.30 7.35
C ILE A 33 -1.76 -8.82 6.06
N CYS A 34 -1.01 -8.99 4.97
CA CYS A 34 -1.49 -9.57 3.73
C CYS A 34 -1.98 -11.00 3.91
N THR A 35 -1.31 -11.80 4.74
CA THR A 35 -1.77 -13.16 5.09
C THR A 35 -3.11 -13.12 5.83
N GLY A 36 -3.26 -12.22 6.80
CA GLY A 36 -4.52 -11.99 7.50
C GLY A 36 -5.64 -11.54 6.56
N VAL A 37 -5.35 -10.62 5.65
CA VAL A 37 -6.28 -10.17 4.60
C VAL A 37 -6.74 -11.33 3.74
N GLN A 38 -5.83 -12.18 3.29
CA GLN A 38 -6.16 -13.33 2.44
C GLN A 38 -7.15 -14.28 3.11
N GLN A 39 -7.01 -14.49 4.42
CA GLN A 39 -7.84 -15.40 5.20
C GLN A 39 -9.21 -14.81 5.58
N LEU A 40 -9.26 -13.50 5.86
CA LEU A 40 -10.41 -12.84 6.48
C LEU A 40 -11.28 -12.03 5.51
N THR A 41 -10.84 -11.87 4.26
CA THR A 41 -11.60 -11.11 3.25
C THR A 41 -11.97 -11.97 2.05
N PRO A 42 -13.10 -11.70 1.36
CA PRO A 42 -13.50 -12.46 0.19
C PRO A 42 -12.53 -12.25 -0.97
N PRO A 43 -12.42 -13.23 -1.91
CA PRO A 43 -11.48 -13.16 -3.04
C PRO A 43 -11.69 -11.97 -3.98
N ASP A 44 -12.92 -11.49 -4.09
CA ASP A 44 -13.34 -10.35 -4.91
C ASP A 44 -13.22 -9.00 -4.17
N ALA A 45 -12.66 -8.99 -2.97
CA ALA A 45 -12.43 -7.75 -2.22
C ALA A 45 -11.53 -6.78 -2.99
N VAL A 46 -11.96 -5.52 -3.06
CA VAL A 46 -11.26 -4.42 -3.70
C VAL A 46 -10.77 -3.45 -2.64
N PHE A 47 -9.48 -3.19 -2.63
CA PHE A 47 -8.80 -2.39 -1.62
C PHE A 47 -8.37 -1.03 -2.13
N ILE A 48 -8.40 -0.03 -1.25
CA ILE A 48 -7.53 1.14 -1.31
C ILE A 48 -6.44 1.02 -0.24
N GLN A 49 -5.26 1.55 -0.52
CA GLN A 49 -4.08 1.40 0.34
C GLN A 49 -3.21 2.65 0.25
N PRO A 50 -2.27 2.90 1.19
CA PRO A 50 -1.32 4.00 1.10
C PRO A 50 -0.56 3.99 -0.23
N PHE A 51 -0.20 5.18 -0.71
CA PHE A 51 0.36 5.41 -2.04
C PHE A 51 1.60 4.56 -2.37
N GLU A 52 2.44 4.28 -1.39
CA GLU A 52 3.68 3.51 -1.55
C GLU A 52 3.48 2.00 -1.62
N ASN A 53 2.35 1.49 -1.11
CA ASN A 53 2.13 0.05 -0.95
C ASN A 53 1.70 -0.58 -2.27
N THR A 54 2.39 -1.64 -2.67
CA THR A 54 2.08 -2.44 -3.87
C THR A 54 1.96 -3.92 -3.57
N GLU A 55 2.25 -4.31 -2.34
CA GLU A 55 2.42 -5.69 -1.90
C GLU A 55 1.11 -6.46 -1.77
N LEU A 56 0.00 -5.76 -1.53
CA LEU A 56 -1.31 -6.37 -1.27
C LEU A 56 -1.77 -7.28 -2.41
N LYS A 57 -1.53 -6.87 -3.66
CA LYS A 57 -1.85 -7.66 -4.85
C LYS A 57 -1.07 -8.98 -4.90
N TYR A 58 0.21 -8.94 -4.51
CA TYR A 58 1.08 -10.11 -4.59
C TYR A 58 0.88 -11.07 -3.42
N TYR A 59 0.86 -10.58 -2.21
CA TYR A 59 0.83 -11.41 -1.00
C TYR A 59 -0.59 -11.74 -0.52
N ALA A 60 -1.53 -10.79 -0.63
CA ALA A 60 -2.92 -11.05 -0.25
C ALA A 60 -3.78 -11.59 -1.39
N GLN A 61 -3.30 -11.47 -2.65
CA GLN A 61 -4.05 -11.87 -3.85
C GLN A 61 -5.43 -11.19 -3.90
N ARG A 62 -5.47 -9.90 -3.55
CA ARG A 62 -6.67 -9.08 -3.58
C ARG A 62 -6.50 -7.93 -4.57
N SER A 63 -7.61 -7.47 -5.13
CA SER A 63 -7.59 -6.38 -6.10
C SER A 63 -7.36 -5.05 -5.41
N SER A 64 -6.49 -4.21 -6.00
CA SER A 64 -6.39 -2.79 -5.65
C SER A 64 -7.28 -1.98 -6.58
N TYR A 65 -8.04 -1.03 -6.02
CA TYR A 65 -8.86 -0.09 -6.81
C TYR A 65 -8.01 0.75 -7.76
N VAL A 66 -6.83 1.15 -7.29
CA VAL A 66 -5.83 1.85 -8.09
C VAL A 66 -4.43 1.59 -7.52
N GLU A 67 -3.46 1.46 -8.41
CA GLU A 67 -2.03 1.35 -8.11
C GLU A 67 -1.28 2.47 -8.82
N PHE A 68 -0.42 3.19 -8.12
CA PHE A 68 0.34 4.29 -8.72
C PHE A 68 1.28 3.81 -9.83
N LYS A 69 1.91 2.67 -9.66
CA LYS A 69 2.86 2.08 -10.63
C LYS A 69 2.21 1.15 -11.66
N ALA A 70 0.92 1.29 -11.92
CA ALA A 70 0.24 0.47 -12.92
C ALA A 70 0.79 0.75 -14.32
N ASN A 71 1.20 -0.31 -15.04
CA ASN A 71 1.63 -0.21 -16.42
C ASN A 71 0.41 -0.20 -17.36
N VAL A 72 -0.08 0.98 -17.64
CA VAL A 72 -1.31 1.17 -18.43
C VAL A 72 -0.97 1.56 -19.86
N ARG A 73 -1.35 0.73 -20.82
CA ARG A 73 -1.06 0.94 -22.25
C ARG A 73 -2.27 1.42 -23.08
N ASN A 74 -3.49 1.26 -22.57
CA ASN A 74 -4.72 1.65 -23.27
C ASN A 74 -5.15 3.05 -22.84
N ARG A 75 -5.42 3.96 -23.80
CA ARG A 75 -5.79 5.36 -23.54
C ARG A 75 -7.05 5.50 -22.64
N ALA A 76 -8.07 4.72 -22.91
CA ALA A 76 -9.30 4.77 -22.09
C ALA A 76 -9.03 4.36 -20.65
N TYR A 77 -8.17 3.37 -20.47
CA TYR A 77 -7.77 2.92 -19.14
C TYR A 77 -6.85 3.90 -18.41
N VAL A 78 -5.99 4.66 -19.16
CA VAL A 78 -5.17 5.74 -18.58
C VAL A 78 -6.05 6.83 -17.99
N CYS A 79 -7.11 7.25 -18.67
CA CYS A 79 -8.03 8.26 -18.15
C CYS A 79 -8.72 7.76 -16.88
N GLN A 80 -9.25 6.53 -16.90
CA GLN A 80 -9.88 5.93 -15.71
C GLN A 80 -8.90 5.77 -14.54
N TRP A 81 -7.67 5.37 -14.81
CA TRP A 81 -6.61 5.27 -13.82
C TRP A 81 -6.27 6.65 -13.21
N ALA A 82 -6.14 7.68 -14.04
CA ALA A 82 -5.86 9.04 -13.59
C ALA A 82 -6.99 9.59 -12.70
N ASP A 83 -8.25 9.33 -13.06
CA ASP A 83 -9.42 9.71 -12.25
C ASP A 83 -9.41 9.01 -10.88
N ARG A 84 -9.08 7.71 -10.85
CA ARG A 84 -8.96 6.94 -9.59
C ARG A 84 -7.81 7.43 -8.72
N ILE A 85 -6.64 7.72 -9.30
CA ILE A 85 -5.49 8.31 -8.62
C ILE A 85 -5.91 9.64 -7.97
N LYS A 86 -6.60 10.49 -8.71
CA LYS A 86 -7.10 11.77 -8.21
C LYS A 86 -8.11 11.59 -7.06
N GLN A 87 -9.03 10.64 -7.19
CA GLN A 87 -10.02 10.35 -6.15
C GLN A 87 -9.39 9.89 -4.83
N VAL A 88 -8.41 8.98 -4.89
CA VAL A 88 -7.83 8.38 -3.69
C VAL A 88 -6.71 9.25 -3.10
N TYR A 89 -5.84 9.80 -3.97
CA TYR A 89 -4.60 10.45 -3.54
C TYR A 89 -4.55 11.95 -3.83
N GLY A 90 -5.58 12.53 -4.46
CA GLY A 90 -5.58 13.95 -4.80
C GLY A 90 -4.56 14.35 -5.85
N VAL A 91 -3.86 13.39 -6.44
CA VAL A 91 -2.81 13.63 -7.43
C VAL A 91 -3.42 13.65 -8.84
N GLY A 92 -3.06 14.65 -9.64
CA GLY A 92 -3.59 14.82 -10.99
C GLY A 92 -2.56 15.31 -12.00
N ALA A 93 -2.92 15.23 -13.27
CA ALA A 93 -2.10 15.76 -14.35
C ALA A 93 -1.87 17.29 -14.17
N GLY A 94 -0.65 17.74 -14.45
CA GLY A 94 -0.27 19.16 -14.33
C GLY A 94 0.24 19.59 -12.95
N MET A 95 0.36 18.67 -11.99
CA MET A 95 1.02 18.99 -10.73
C MET A 95 2.53 19.05 -10.94
N GLU A 96 3.13 20.17 -10.52
CA GLU A 96 4.59 20.40 -10.60
C GLU A 96 5.37 19.75 -9.45
N VAL A 97 4.75 18.79 -8.76
CA VAL A 97 5.31 18.10 -7.59
C VAL A 97 5.77 16.71 -7.99
N ASN A 98 6.98 16.31 -7.59
CA ASN A 98 7.56 15.02 -7.90
C ASN A 98 8.26 14.38 -6.69
N GLY A 99 8.64 13.11 -6.84
CA GLY A 99 9.43 12.38 -5.84
C GLY A 99 8.77 12.31 -4.46
N PHE A 100 9.52 12.58 -3.41
CA PHE A 100 9.06 12.49 -2.02
C PHE A 100 7.93 13.48 -1.69
N ALA A 101 7.95 14.68 -2.27
CA ALA A 101 6.89 15.67 -2.04
C ALA A 101 5.55 15.19 -2.61
N LEU A 102 5.56 14.53 -3.76
CA LEU A 102 4.37 13.90 -4.33
C LEU A 102 3.83 12.77 -3.45
N GLN A 103 4.73 11.91 -2.94
CA GLN A 103 4.38 10.83 -2.04
C GLN A 103 3.75 11.35 -0.76
N GLN A 104 4.36 12.35 -0.13
CA GLN A 104 3.83 12.98 1.09
C GLN A 104 2.43 13.57 0.85
N LEU A 105 2.25 14.31 -0.24
CA LEU A 105 0.95 14.89 -0.59
C LEU A 105 -0.13 13.80 -0.78
N ALA A 106 0.24 12.70 -1.47
CA ALA A 106 -0.66 11.59 -1.71
C ALA A 106 -1.04 10.84 -0.42
N ASP A 107 -0.08 10.64 0.47
CA ASP A 107 -0.31 10.02 1.78
C ASP A 107 -1.16 10.93 2.68
N ASP A 108 -0.86 12.22 2.73
CA ASP A 108 -1.65 13.19 3.50
C ASP A 108 -3.12 13.19 3.04
N LYS A 109 -3.36 13.19 1.72
CA LYS A 109 -4.71 13.09 1.17
C LYS A 109 -5.38 11.77 1.53
N PHE A 110 -4.70 10.64 1.36
CA PHE A 110 -5.22 9.31 1.67
C PHE A 110 -5.68 9.20 3.13
N TYR A 111 -4.87 9.69 4.08
CA TYR A 111 -5.20 9.64 5.50
C TYR A 111 -6.22 10.69 5.96
N THR A 112 -6.58 11.62 5.09
CA THR A 112 -7.61 12.66 5.34
C THR A 112 -8.86 12.47 4.49
N LEU A 113 -9.07 11.30 3.90
CA LEU A 113 -10.30 10.97 3.17
C LEU A 113 -11.52 11.17 4.07
N THR A 114 -12.44 11.99 3.60
CA THR A 114 -13.68 12.32 4.30
C THR A 114 -14.70 11.18 4.19
N LEU A 115 -15.73 11.21 5.05
CA LEU A 115 -16.84 10.26 4.99
C LEU A 115 -17.45 10.20 3.59
N THR A 116 -17.77 11.36 2.99
CA THR A 116 -18.39 11.45 1.65
C THR A 116 -17.50 10.87 0.55
N GLU A 117 -16.17 11.07 0.64
CA GLU A 117 -15.22 10.49 -0.30
C GLU A 117 -15.17 8.97 -0.17
N LEU A 118 -15.16 8.44 1.05
CA LEU A 118 -15.20 7.00 1.31
C LEU A 118 -16.53 6.36 0.85
N GLU A 119 -17.66 7.02 1.05
CA GLU A 119 -18.95 6.58 0.51
C GLU A 119 -18.94 6.54 -1.02
N THR A 120 -18.35 7.54 -1.66
CA THR A 120 -18.17 7.58 -3.12
C THR A 120 -17.29 6.43 -3.60
N LEU A 121 -16.16 6.17 -2.93
CA LEU A 121 -15.28 5.05 -3.25
C LEU A 121 -15.98 3.71 -3.05
N LYS A 122 -16.75 3.55 -1.99
CA LYS A 122 -17.60 2.38 -1.75
C LYS A 122 -18.63 2.17 -2.87
N ALA A 123 -19.31 3.22 -3.32
CA ALA A 123 -20.23 3.17 -4.45
C ALA A 123 -19.53 2.79 -5.77
N ASN A 124 -18.24 3.12 -5.91
CA ASN A 124 -17.39 2.75 -7.04
C ASN A 124 -16.78 1.33 -6.91
N GLY A 125 -17.22 0.55 -5.91
CA GLY A 125 -16.81 -0.85 -5.75
C GLY A 125 -15.62 -1.09 -4.81
N VAL A 126 -15.12 -0.08 -4.12
CA VAL A 126 -14.14 -0.29 -3.04
C VAL A 126 -14.83 -0.93 -1.85
N THR A 127 -14.27 -2.02 -1.34
CA THR A 127 -14.85 -2.77 -0.22
C THR A 127 -14.05 -2.66 1.06
N HIS A 128 -12.75 -2.42 0.95
CA HIS A 128 -11.83 -2.41 2.09
C HIS A 128 -10.79 -1.30 1.97
N ILE A 129 -10.27 -0.87 3.12
CA ILE A 129 -9.15 0.05 3.23
C ILE A 129 -8.05 -0.57 4.09
N LEU A 130 -6.82 -0.59 3.56
CA LEU A 130 -5.61 -0.88 4.31
C LEU A 130 -5.00 0.45 4.75
N THR A 131 -4.72 0.62 6.03
CA THR A 131 -4.16 1.86 6.58
C THR A 131 -3.03 1.56 7.56
N ARG A 132 -2.23 2.57 7.89
CA ARG A 132 -1.26 2.45 8.99
C ARG A 132 -1.98 2.43 10.33
N LYS A 133 -1.41 1.70 11.29
CA LYS A 133 -1.96 1.59 12.64
C LYS A 133 -2.20 2.96 13.26
N GLY A 134 -3.37 3.12 13.86
CA GLY A 134 -3.80 4.37 14.48
C GLY A 134 -4.32 5.44 13.51
N LYS A 135 -4.39 5.14 12.21
CA LYS A 135 -5.02 5.99 11.20
C LYS A 135 -6.41 5.44 10.87
N VAL A 136 -7.34 5.65 11.79
CA VAL A 136 -8.72 5.13 11.64
C VAL A 136 -9.45 5.93 10.56
N PRO A 137 -10.02 5.27 9.53
CA PRO A 137 -10.79 5.96 8.50
C PRO A 137 -12.11 6.49 9.05
N ALA A 138 -12.67 7.51 8.40
CA ALA A 138 -13.96 8.11 8.77
C ALA A 138 -15.13 7.16 8.57
N LEU A 139 -14.96 6.09 7.79
CA LEU A 139 -15.94 5.03 7.53
C LEU A 139 -15.23 3.68 7.57
N GLY A 140 -15.85 2.69 8.19
CA GLY A 140 -15.41 1.31 8.12
C GLY A 140 -15.51 0.56 9.43
N THR A 141 -15.58 -0.77 9.31
CA THR A 141 -15.56 -1.70 10.43
C THR A 141 -14.20 -2.41 10.46
N PHE A 142 -13.55 -2.44 11.60
CA PHE A 142 -12.26 -3.11 11.78
C PHE A 142 -12.37 -4.61 11.44
N VAL A 143 -11.42 -5.10 10.66
CA VAL A 143 -11.34 -6.50 10.23
C VAL A 143 -10.14 -7.20 10.87
N THR A 144 -8.95 -6.64 10.71
CA THR A 144 -7.70 -7.20 11.23
C THR A 144 -6.62 -6.13 11.31
N GLY A 145 -5.57 -6.41 12.06
CA GLY A 145 -4.43 -5.51 12.18
C GLY A 145 -3.21 -6.21 12.76
N ASN A 146 -2.07 -5.57 12.64
CA ASN A 146 -0.81 -5.97 13.27
C ASN A 146 -0.12 -4.76 13.93
N ASN A 147 1.20 -4.81 14.07
CA ASN A 147 1.95 -3.74 14.73
C ASN A 147 2.04 -2.44 13.90
N SER A 148 1.92 -2.53 12.57
CA SER A 148 2.13 -1.41 11.64
C SER A 148 0.90 -1.05 10.81
N TYR A 149 -0.03 -1.99 10.60
CA TYR A 149 -1.16 -1.83 9.68
C TYR A 149 -2.48 -2.29 10.29
N GLU A 150 -3.56 -1.72 9.77
CA GLU A 150 -4.95 -2.05 10.11
C GLU A 150 -5.79 -2.12 8.83
N VAL A 151 -6.78 -3.00 8.83
CA VAL A 151 -7.71 -3.21 7.71
C VAL A 151 -9.13 -2.98 8.19
N TYR A 152 -9.87 -2.20 7.42
CA TYR A 152 -11.27 -1.88 7.67
C TYR A 152 -12.11 -2.26 6.45
N LYS A 153 -13.32 -2.78 6.69
CA LYS A 153 -14.35 -3.00 5.68
C LYS A 153 -15.22 -1.74 5.59
N LEU A 154 -15.36 -1.17 4.40
CA LEU A 154 -16.19 0.01 4.11
C LEU A 154 -17.69 -0.33 4.02
#